data_cb2fb9f8eed17e90f28360f664fe06c4
#
_entry.id   cb2fb9f8eed17e90f28360f664fe06c4
#
_cell.length_a   1.000
_cell.length_b   1.000
_cell.length_c   1.000
_cell.angle_alpha   90.00
_cell.angle_beta   90.00
_cell.angle_gamma   90.00
#
_symmetry.space_group_name_H-M   'P 1'
#
loop_
_entity.id
_entity.type
_entity.pdbx_description
1 polymer ?
#
loop_
_entity_poly.entity_id
_entity_poly.type
_entity_poly.pdbx_seq_one_letter_code
_entity_poly.pdbx_strand_id
1 'polypeptide(L)'
;MTTSIDCAWLLAEPGASGAQANMRITVGADGRIASVAPTGASAGGPRRMVLPALANAHDHGRTFRNSTLGACGHPLESWLFFQGLAPGVDPYLCAATSFSRSLRQGVAHLMVHYTRVQGVSPYVEEARAVARAARDVGVRIGFAIAMRDRHGMGYGPDQTVLPSVRPEIRDEVTRRLSVKPVAPAQQVALVDEVATAIEADGHAGHATVQYGPTAVHWCSTPLLEAIARASADTGRPVHMHLLETPYQRAWADQNHPGGIVKFLDDIGLLTPRLTLAHCVHARPEELALIAQRGATIAVNTSSNLGLRSGIAPLAEMLRQGCRVAMGLDGGALDEDDDALREMRLAWSLHRGWGFEQRMSVEQLWGFAARNGPRSVLGAASADPLAGRVVPGAPADLLVLDWEGIDDEHLFDELDPLQQLLARAAGRHIAQVIVGGRSVVRDGRVLGVDEPALVAELLARTRAALAADPRAADWRATVRAMAEDLGPLYLRSAFAGCA
;
A
#
# COMPACT_ATOMS: atom_id res chain seq x y z
N MET A 1 -12.69 28.64 7.55
CA MET A 1 -12.64 29.51 6.35
C MET A 1 -13.00 28.66 5.16
N THR A 2 -13.76 29.21 4.22
CA THR A 2 -14.08 28.54 2.96
C THR A 2 -12.92 28.74 1.99
N THR A 3 -12.47 27.69 1.32
CA THR A 3 -11.40 27.77 0.32
C THR A 3 -11.99 27.46 -1.05
N SER A 4 -11.60 28.20 -2.09
CA SER A 4 -12.03 27.94 -3.47
C SER A 4 -10.83 27.57 -4.34
N ILE A 5 -11.04 26.61 -5.27
CA ILE A 5 -10.06 26.12 -6.22
C ILE A 5 -10.68 26.27 -7.60
N ASP A 6 -10.07 27.09 -8.44
CA ASP A 6 -10.45 27.23 -9.85
C ASP A 6 -9.60 26.30 -10.70
N CYS A 7 -10.20 25.67 -11.70
CA CYS A 7 -9.49 24.74 -12.58
C CYS A 7 -9.98 24.90 -14.03
N ALA A 8 -9.05 24.70 -14.98
CA ALA A 8 -9.36 24.59 -16.39
C ALA A 8 -10.15 23.32 -16.69
N TRP A 9 -9.78 22.22 -16.00
CA TRP A 9 -10.44 20.93 -16.13
C TRP A 9 -10.75 20.32 -14.76
N LEU A 10 -11.97 19.84 -14.62
CA LEU A 10 -12.40 19.02 -13.49
C LEU A 10 -12.76 17.61 -13.98
N LEU A 11 -12.12 16.60 -13.40
CA LEU A 11 -12.49 15.20 -13.51
C LEU A 11 -13.21 14.79 -12.22
N ALA A 12 -14.51 15.11 -12.14
CA ALA A 12 -15.29 14.90 -10.91
C ALA A 12 -15.48 13.41 -10.57
N GLU A 13 -15.83 12.62 -11.57
CA GLU A 13 -16.03 11.16 -11.50
C GLU A 13 -15.44 10.55 -12.78
N PRO A 14 -14.11 10.37 -12.87
CA PRO A 14 -13.46 9.95 -14.09
C PRO A 14 -14.01 8.61 -14.62
N GLY A 15 -14.39 8.58 -15.90
CA GLY A 15 -15.00 7.44 -16.55
C GLY A 15 -16.52 7.30 -16.38
N ALA A 16 -17.10 7.88 -15.34
CA ALA A 16 -18.56 7.95 -15.12
C ALA A 16 -19.14 9.27 -15.65
N SER A 17 -18.37 10.37 -15.60
CA SER A 17 -18.71 11.65 -16.19
C SER A 17 -17.55 12.16 -17.06
N GLY A 18 -17.88 13.01 -18.06
CA GLY A 18 -16.88 13.69 -18.89
C GLY A 18 -16.09 14.75 -18.11
N ALA A 19 -14.96 15.19 -18.67
CA ALA A 19 -14.22 16.33 -18.17
C ALA A 19 -15.06 17.60 -18.25
N GLN A 20 -15.03 18.41 -17.18
CA GLN A 20 -15.79 19.66 -17.09
C GLN A 20 -14.83 20.84 -17.16
N ALA A 21 -15.07 21.75 -18.11
CA ALA A 21 -14.21 22.91 -18.33
C ALA A 21 -14.57 24.08 -17.39
N ASN A 22 -13.55 24.82 -16.95
CA ASN A 22 -13.67 26.08 -16.22
C ASN A 22 -14.56 26.00 -14.99
N MET A 23 -14.15 25.15 -14.04
CA MET A 23 -14.93 24.88 -12.83
C MET A 23 -14.29 25.51 -11.58
N ARG A 24 -15.14 25.81 -10.59
CA ARG A 24 -14.76 26.20 -9.23
C ARG A 24 -15.26 25.16 -8.25
N ILE A 25 -14.34 24.65 -7.44
CA ILE A 25 -14.63 23.77 -6.30
C ILE A 25 -14.54 24.63 -5.03
N THR A 26 -15.60 24.69 -4.26
CA THR A 26 -15.62 25.36 -2.95
C THR A 26 -15.58 24.32 -1.85
N VAL A 27 -14.62 24.45 -0.93
CA VAL A 27 -14.44 23.55 0.21
C VAL A 27 -14.96 24.24 1.47
N GLY A 28 -15.82 23.56 2.22
CA GLY A 28 -16.39 24.03 3.49
C GLY A 28 -15.37 23.95 4.64
N ALA A 29 -15.70 24.60 5.74
CA ALA A 29 -14.90 24.58 6.97
C ALA A 29 -14.81 23.18 7.62
N ASP A 30 -15.72 22.29 7.27
CA ASP A 30 -15.79 20.88 7.68
C ASP A 30 -14.87 19.96 6.86
N GLY A 31 -14.14 20.51 5.88
CA GLY A 31 -13.26 19.75 5.01
C GLY A 31 -13.98 18.97 3.90
N ARG A 32 -15.27 19.30 3.66
CA ARG A 32 -16.07 18.71 2.58
C ARG A 32 -16.25 19.68 1.41
N ILE A 33 -16.54 19.15 0.24
CA ILE A 33 -16.89 19.94 -0.94
C ILE A 33 -18.28 20.55 -0.72
N ALA A 34 -18.34 21.86 -0.59
CA ALA A 34 -19.60 22.58 -0.40
C ALA A 34 -20.33 22.78 -1.74
N SER A 35 -19.60 23.09 -2.82
CA SER A 35 -20.17 23.26 -4.15
C SER A 35 -19.16 23.02 -5.26
N VAL A 36 -19.67 22.67 -6.44
CA VAL A 36 -18.96 22.57 -7.70
C VAL A 36 -19.77 23.35 -8.73
N ALA A 37 -19.21 24.40 -9.34
CA ALA A 37 -19.93 25.28 -10.23
C ALA A 37 -19.02 25.82 -11.36
N PRO A 38 -19.59 26.14 -12.55
CA PRO A 38 -18.84 26.83 -13.60
C PRO A 38 -18.34 28.21 -13.15
N THR A 39 -17.16 28.62 -13.61
CA THR A 39 -16.61 29.98 -13.34
C THR A 39 -17.02 31.02 -14.36
N GLY A 40 -17.65 30.62 -15.47
CA GLY A 40 -18.13 31.52 -16.53
C GLY A 40 -17.06 32.08 -17.48
N ALA A 41 -15.81 32.09 -17.09
CA ALA A 41 -14.65 32.48 -17.92
C ALA A 41 -13.41 31.74 -17.44
N SER A 42 -12.40 31.59 -18.33
CA SER A 42 -11.09 31.12 -17.92
C SER A 42 -10.53 32.05 -16.87
N ALA A 43 -10.31 31.56 -15.65
CA ALA A 43 -9.61 32.35 -14.63
C ALA A 43 -8.21 32.64 -15.14
N GLY A 44 -7.80 33.91 -15.12
CA GLY A 44 -6.43 34.28 -15.43
C GLY A 44 -5.49 33.63 -14.41
N GLY A 45 -4.50 32.88 -14.88
CA GLY A 45 -3.57 32.12 -14.02
C GLY A 45 -3.18 30.78 -14.62
N PRO A 46 -2.32 30.00 -13.95
CA PRO A 46 -1.88 28.70 -14.44
C PRO A 46 -3.06 27.74 -14.67
N ARG A 47 -3.09 27.09 -15.83
CA ARG A 47 -4.11 26.09 -16.14
C ARG A 47 -3.92 24.86 -15.24
N ARG A 48 -4.94 24.52 -14.48
CA ARG A 48 -4.92 23.38 -13.54
C ARG A 48 -5.99 22.37 -13.91
N MET A 49 -5.70 21.08 -13.65
CA MET A 49 -6.69 20.03 -13.65
C MET A 49 -6.92 19.57 -12.20
N VAL A 50 -8.18 19.40 -11.81
CA VAL A 50 -8.53 18.86 -10.49
C VAL A 50 -9.21 17.49 -10.65
N LEU A 51 -8.82 16.56 -9.78
CA LEU A 51 -9.35 15.20 -9.73
C LEU A 51 -9.31 14.69 -8.28
N PRO A 52 -10.02 13.57 -7.96
CA PRO A 52 -9.92 12.95 -6.65
C PRO A 52 -8.49 12.51 -6.35
N ALA A 53 -8.05 12.64 -5.10
CA ALA A 53 -6.76 12.11 -4.66
C ALA A 53 -6.74 10.58 -4.74
N LEU A 54 -5.55 10.02 -4.93
CA LEU A 54 -5.34 8.60 -5.07
C LEU A 54 -5.17 7.94 -3.69
N ALA A 55 -5.33 6.61 -3.65
CA ALA A 55 -5.12 5.82 -2.47
C ALA A 55 -4.15 4.68 -2.75
N ASN A 56 -3.27 4.40 -1.77
CA ASN A 56 -2.39 3.26 -1.75
C ASN A 56 -2.93 2.24 -0.73
N ALA A 57 -3.63 1.21 -1.23
CA ALA A 57 -4.35 0.23 -0.42
C ALA A 57 -3.47 -0.88 0.15
N HIS A 58 -2.18 -0.92 -0.19
CA HIS A 58 -1.20 -1.82 0.38
C HIS A 58 0.21 -1.24 0.26
N ASP A 59 0.85 -1.08 1.39
CA ASP A 59 2.25 -0.68 1.54
C ASP A 59 2.76 -1.09 2.92
N HIS A 60 4.03 -0.86 3.18
CA HIS A 60 4.69 -1.13 4.46
C HIS A 60 5.25 0.12 5.14
N GLY A 61 5.11 1.29 4.53
CA GLY A 61 5.74 2.52 5.00
C GLY A 61 7.27 2.41 4.99
N ARG A 62 7.85 1.84 3.92
CA ARG A 62 9.29 1.54 3.85
C ARG A 62 10.13 2.81 3.86
N THR A 63 11.07 2.85 4.77
CA THR A 63 11.98 3.99 4.96
C THR A 63 12.96 4.14 3.81
N PHE A 64 13.58 3.02 3.40
CA PHE A 64 14.61 2.99 2.37
C PHE A 64 14.12 2.30 1.10
N ARG A 65 14.66 2.73 -0.04
CA ARG A 65 14.44 2.12 -1.35
C ARG A 65 15.09 0.73 -1.42
N ASN A 66 14.51 -0.16 -2.20
CA ASN A 66 15.06 -1.49 -2.43
C ASN A 66 16.46 -1.44 -3.05
N SER A 67 16.69 -0.50 -3.98
CA SER A 67 18.00 -0.24 -4.59
C SER A 67 19.06 0.14 -3.56
N THR A 68 18.70 0.96 -2.58
CA THR A 68 19.60 1.35 -1.47
C THR A 68 20.03 0.17 -0.61
N LEU A 69 19.16 -0.83 -0.47
CA LEU A 69 19.44 -2.07 0.29
C LEU A 69 20.11 -3.15 -0.54
N GLY A 70 20.25 -2.95 -1.86
CA GLY A 70 20.76 -3.97 -2.80
C GLY A 70 19.75 -5.07 -3.10
N ALA A 71 18.45 -4.82 -2.89
CA ALA A 71 17.38 -5.80 -3.03
C ALA A 71 16.77 -5.86 -4.44
N CYS A 72 17.15 -4.96 -5.35
CA CYS A 72 16.58 -4.93 -6.69
C CYS A 72 16.87 -6.20 -7.49
N GLY A 73 15.86 -6.67 -8.24
CA GLY A 73 15.97 -7.81 -9.13
C GLY A 73 15.90 -9.18 -8.44
N HIS A 74 15.75 -9.22 -7.12
CA HIS A 74 15.52 -10.46 -6.37
C HIS A 74 14.03 -10.83 -6.37
N PRO A 75 13.68 -12.13 -6.49
CA PRO A 75 12.32 -12.60 -6.22
C PRO A 75 11.99 -12.42 -4.72
N LEU A 76 10.70 -12.35 -4.39
CA LEU A 76 10.21 -12.10 -3.04
C LEU A 76 10.94 -12.92 -1.97
N GLU A 77 11.12 -14.22 -2.21
CA GLU A 77 11.65 -15.20 -1.24
C GLU A 77 13.10 -14.93 -0.83
N SER A 78 13.88 -14.22 -1.65
CA SER A 78 15.21 -13.75 -1.31
C SER A 78 15.23 -12.26 -0.97
N TRP A 79 14.40 -11.46 -1.62
CA TRP A 79 14.28 -10.02 -1.40
C TRP A 79 13.94 -9.66 0.06
N LEU A 80 13.08 -10.45 0.71
CA LEU A 80 12.65 -10.22 2.10
C LEU A 80 13.82 -10.04 3.09
N PHE A 81 14.93 -10.74 2.89
CA PHE A 81 16.06 -10.69 3.81
C PHE A 81 16.83 -9.37 3.72
N PHE A 82 16.86 -8.74 2.54
CA PHE A 82 17.50 -7.43 2.36
C PHE A 82 16.79 -6.33 3.16
N GLN A 83 15.50 -6.47 3.43
CA GLN A 83 14.74 -5.52 4.24
C GLN A 83 15.29 -5.43 5.69
N GLY A 84 15.96 -6.49 6.17
CA GLY A 84 16.63 -6.56 7.46
C GLY A 84 18.01 -5.88 7.52
N LEU A 85 18.52 -5.32 6.42
CA LEU A 85 19.87 -4.72 6.36
C LEU A 85 19.94 -3.31 6.95
N ALA A 86 18.87 -2.54 6.92
CA ALA A 86 18.86 -1.25 7.57
C ALA A 86 18.74 -1.42 9.10
N PRO A 87 19.50 -0.70 9.93
CA PRO A 87 19.32 -0.74 11.37
C PRO A 87 17.99 -0.12 11.78
N GLY A 88 17.50 -0.45 12.97
CA GLY A 88 16.41 0.28 13.60
C GLY A 88 16.87 1.68 14.00
N VAL A 89 16.05 2.67 13.71
CA VAL A 89 16.26 4.07 14.10
C VAL A 89 14.93 4.66 14.58
N ASP A 90 14.90 5.96 14.84
CA ASP A 90 13.70 6.65 15.32
C ASP A 90 12.48 6.37 14.44
N PRO A 91 11.40 5.76 14.96
CA PRO A 91 10.22 5.38 14.18
C PRO A 91 9.45 6.58 13.62
N TYR A 92 9.49 7.74 14.28
CA TYR A 92 8.90 8.97 13.73
C TYR A 92 9.62 9.42 12.46
N LEU A 93 10.95 9.46 12.48
CA LEU A 93 11.75 9.84 11.30
C LEU A 93 11.51 8.88 10.13
N CYS A 94 11.46 7.57 10.41
CA CYS A 94 11.20 6.56 9.41
C CYS A 94 9.82 6.76 8.75
N ALA A 95 8.79 6.89 9.57
CA ALA A 95 7.41 7.04 9.12
C ALA A 95 7.19 8.39 8.41
N ALA A 96 7.62 9.50 9.01
CA ALA A 96 7.43 10.83 8.43
C ALA A 96 8.12 10.99 7.07
N THR A 97 9.31 10.41 6.89
CA THR A 97 10.02 10.41 5.60
C THR A 97 9.28 9.57 4.55
N SER A 98 8.84 8.37 4.91
CA SER A 98 8.08 7.51 4.00
C SER A 98 6.73 8.13 3.60
N PHE A 99 5.99 8.63 4.58
CA PHE A 99 4.67 9.24 4.35
C PHE A 99 4.76 10.52 3.52
N SER A 100 5.80 11.33 3.74
CA SER A 100 6.05 12.54 2.94
C SER A 100 6.28 12.19 1.48
N ARG A 101 7.05 11.13 1.20
CA ARG A 101 7.29 10.65 -0.16
C ARG A 101 5.99 10.24 -0.84
N SER A 102 5.17 9.40 -0.21
CA SER A 102 3.88 8.93 -0.76
C SER A 102 2.89 10.09 -0.95
N LEU A 103 2.79 11.00 0.04
CA LEU A 103 1.87 12.14 -0.02
C LEU A 103 2.21 13.10 -1.18
N ARG A 104 3.50 13.40 -1.42
CA ARG A 104 3.93 14.24 -2.55
C ARG A 104 3.58 13.63 -3.91
N GLN A 105 3.40 12.33 -3.97
CA GLN A 105 3.08 11.57 -5.17
C GLN A 105 1.58 11.27 -5.33
N GLY A 106 0.75 12.00 -4.57
CA GLY A 106 -0.70 12.02 -4.77
C GLY A 106 -1.51 11.07 -3.90
N VAL A 107 -0.87 10.40 -2.94
CA VAL A 107 -1.53 9.45 -2.03
C VAL A 107 -2.11 10.17 -0.82
N ALA A 108 -3.44 10.27 -0.71
CA ALA A 108 -4.14 10.84 0.44
C ALA A 108 -4.46 9.79 1.53
N HIS A 109 -4.61 8.53 1.12
CA HIS A 109 -4.90 7.39 1.99
C HIS A 109 -3.87 6.29 1.75
N LEU A 110 -3.14 5.90 2.80
CA LEU A 110 -2.01 4.98 2.74
C LEU A 110 -2.23 3.80 3.70
N MET A 111 -2.25 2.57 3.18
CA MET A 111 -2.14 1.39 4.01
C MET A 111 -0.69 1.19 4.45
N VAL A 112 -0.48 0.94 5.72
CA VAL A 112 0.82 0.60 6.30
C VAL A 112 0.70 -0.75 7.00
N HIS A 113 1.02 -1.83 6.30
CA HIS A 113 1.20 -3.13 6.93
C HIS A 113 2.58 -3.14 7.60
N TYR A 114 2.59 -2.86 8.90
CA TYR A 114 3.81 -2.58 9.67
C TYR A 114 4.58 -3.85 10.01
N THR A 115 5.19 -4.46 8.99
CA THR A 115 5.96 -5.71 9.10
C THR A 115 7.37 -5.51 9.60
N ARG A 116 7.87 -4.26 9.64
CA ARG A 116 9.20 -3.93 10.12
C ARG A 116 9.15 -2.95 11.28
N VAL A 117 9.28 -3.51 12.48
CA VAL A 117 9.44 -2.76 13.72
C VAL A 117 10.87 -2.20 13.81
N GLN A 118 11.05 -0.94 14.23
CA GLN A 118 12.36 -0.34 14.43
C GLN A 118 13.05 -0.92 15.67
N GLY A 119 12.27 -1.22 16.72
CA GLY A 119 12.77 -1.91 17.92
C GLY A 119 13.70 -1.08 18.81
N VAL A 120 13.71 0.25 18.64
CA VAL A 120 14.48 1.18 19.47
C VAL A 120 13.69 1.72 20.67
N SER A 121 12.41 1.43 20.72
CA SER A 121 11.47 1.78 21.80
C SER A 121 10.45 0.66 22.01
N PRO A 122 9.68 0.66 23.11
CA PRO A 122 8.54 -0.26 23.26
C PRO A 122 7.56 -0.11 22.10
N TYR A 123 6.93 -1.22 21.70
CA TYR A 123 6.10 -1.26 20.47
C TYR A 123 4.98 -0.22 20.47
N VAL A 124 4.29 -0.02 21.59
CA VAL A 124 3.21 0.98 21.72
C VAL A 124 3.73 2.40 21.49
N GLU A 125 4.90 2.72 22.04
CA GLU A 125 5.53 4.04 21.83
C GLU A 125 5.98 4.23 20.37
N GLU A 126 6.46 3.17 19.74
CA GLU A 126 6.78 3.17 18.31
C GLU A 126 5.52 3.41 17.47
N ALA A 127 4.42 2.72 17.77
CA ALA A 127 3.13 2.90 17.11
C ALA A 127 2.57 4.32 17.27
N ARG A 128 2.67 4.91 18.46
CA ARG A 128 2.32 6.32 18.74
C ARG A 128 3.15 7.29 17.89
N ALA A 129 4.44 7.01 17.72
CA ALA A 129 5.34 7.82 16.89
C ALA A 129 4.95 7.76 15.42
N VAL A 130 4.56 6.58 14.90
CA VAL A 130 4.06 6.39 13.53
C VAL A 130 2.73 7.15 13.32
N ALA A 131 1.78 7.05 14.25
CA ALA A 131 0.51 7.77 14.15
C ALA A 131 0.69 9.30 14.21
N ARG A 132 1.61 9.79 15.06
CA ARG A 132 2.00 11.20 15.11
C ARG A 132 2.59 11.66 13.79
N ALA A 133 3.46 10.85 13.17
CA ALA A 133 4.03 11.16 11.85
C ALA A 133 2.94 11.31 10.78
N ALA A 134 1.93 10.42 10.77
CA ALA A 134 0.80 10.52 9.83
C ALA A 134 0.02 11.85 10.00
N ARG A 135 -0.23 12.26 11.26
CA ARG A 135 -0.88 13.55 11.57
C ARG A 135 -0.04 14.74 11.09
N ASP A 136 1.25 14.73 11.40
CA ASP A 136 2.14 15.87 11.14
C ASP A 136 2.40 16.04 9.63
N VAL A 137 2.53 14.93 8.90
CA VAL A 137 2.64 14.92 7.44
C VAL A 137 1.30 15.28 6.78
N GLY A 138 0.17 14.89 7.39
CA GLY A 138 -1.18 15.19 6.90
C GLY A 138 -1.78 14.10 6.01
N VAL A 139 -1.30 12.86 6.11
CA VAL A 139 -1.85 11.68 5.42
C VAL A 139 -2.78 10.90 6.35
N ARG A 140 -3.72 10.14 5.80
CA ARG A 140 -4.51 9.16 6.57
C ARG A 140 -3.96 7.77 6.32
N ILE A 141 -3.65 7.04 7.40
CA ILE A 141 -3.12 5.68 7.29
C ILE A 141 -4.07 4.62 7.85
N GLY A 142 -4.12 3.46 7.19
CA GLY A 142 -4.49 2.21 7.82
C GLY A 142 -3.22 1.62 8.43
N PHE A 143 -3.23 1.37 9.72
CA PHE A 143 -2.06 0.89 10.45
C PHE A 143 -2.28 -0.55 10.88
N ALA A 144 -1.89 -1.50 9.99
CA ALA A 144 -2.03 -2.93 10.24
C ALA A 144 -0.81 -3.44 11.03
N ILE A 145 -1.06 -3.83 12.27
CA ILE A 145 -0.06 -4.37 13.19
C ILE A 145 0.29 -5.78 12.75
N ALA A 146 1.55 -6.01 12.34
CA ALA A 146 1.99 -7.31 11.85
C ALA A 146 1.88 -8.39 12.92
N MET A 147 1.25 -9.50 12.56
CA MET A 147 1.02 -10.66 13.43
C MET A 147 1.53 -11.92 12.74
N ARG A 148 2.32 -12.72 13.46
CA ARG A 148 2.83 -14.03 13.00
C ARG A 148 3.34 -14.83 14.17
N ASP A 149 3.32 -16.15 14.05
CA ASP A 149 3.81 -17.08 15.06
C ASP A 149 4.51 -18.32 14.49
N ARG A 150 4.75 -18.33 13.16
CA ARG A 150 5.38 -19.44 12.43
C ARG A 150 6.50 -18.96 11.52
N HIS A 151 7.48 -19.81 11.28
CA HIS A 151 8.52 -19.76 10.26
C HIS A 151 9.21 -18.38 10.13
N GLY A 152 10.51 -18.39 10.05
CA GLY A 152 11.31 -17.16 9.90
C GLY A 152 11.91 -17.01 8.50
N MET A 153 12.12 -18.14 7.80
CA MET A 153 12.99 -18.21 6.63
C MET A 153 12.29 -18.56 5.32
N GLY A 154 11.03 -19.02 5.37
CA GLY A 154 10.33 -19.44 4.15
C GLY A 154 8.87 -19.84 4.42
N TYR A 155 8.31 -20.69 3.55
CA TYR A 155 6.90 -21.12 3.63
C TYR A 155 6.69 -22.39 4.47
N GLY A 156 7.75 -22.98 5.00
CA GLY A 156 7.72 -24.16 5.85
C GLY A 156 8.60 -24.00 7.10
N PRO A 157 8.72 -25.05 7.92
CA PRO A 157 9.56 -25.04 9.10
C PRO A 157 10.99 -24.63 8.77
N ASP A 158 11.61 -23.78 9.59
CA ASP A 158 12.97 -23.29 9.37
C ASP A 158 14.00 -24.43 9.19
N GLN A 159 13.74 -25.58 9.85
CA GLN A 159 14.55 -26.80 9.72
C GLN A 159 14.55 -27.38 8.30
N THR A 160 13.56 -27.11 7.47
CA THR A 160 13.52 -27.54 6.07
C THR A 160 14.24 -26.58 5.13
N VAL A 161 14.40 -25.32 5.52
CA VAL A 161 15.09 -24.27 4.75
C VAL A 161 16.60 -24.24 5.06
N LEU A 162 16.98 -24.34 6.33
CA LEU A 162 18.37 -24.27 6.79
C LEU A 162 19.35 -25.22 6.09
N PRO A 163 19.01 -26.48 5.74
CA PRO A 163 19.92 -27.34 4.98
C PRO A 163 20.33 -26.79 3.61
N SER A 164 19.49 -25.93 3.00
CA SER A 164 19.78 -25.29 1.72
C SER A 164 20.74 -24.10 1.85
N VAL A 165 20.89 -23.57 3.04
CA VAL A 165 21.82 -22.49 3.36
C VAL A 165 23.21 -23.09 3.62
N ARG A 166 24.27 -22.48 3.07
CA ARG A 166 25.66 -22.93 3.28
C ARG A 166 26.01 -22.97 4.78
N PRO A 167 26.77 -24.01 5.23
CA PRO A 167 26.98 -24.26 6.65
C PRO A 167 27.55 -23.07 7.44
N GLU A 168 28.43 -22.28 6.81
CA GLU A 168 29.22 -21.22 7.47
C GLU A 168 28.36 -20.08 8.00
N ILE A 169 27.13 -19.88 7.46
CA ILE A 169 26.25 -18.79 7.86
C ILE A 169 24.99 -19.25 8.62
N ARG A 170 24.75 -20.57 8.78
CA ARG A 170 23.51 -21.11 9.37
C ARG A 170 23.24 -20.60 10.77
N ASP A 171 24.24 -20.52 11.62
CA ASP A 171 24.08 -20.06 13.01
C ASP A 171 23.64 -18.60 13.07
N GLU A 172 24.24 -17.73 12.24
CA GLU A 172 23.86 -16.32 12.17
C GLU A 172 22.46 -16.14 11.58
N VAL A 173 22.12 -16.89 10.53
CA VAL A 173 20.77 -16.91 9.94
C VAL A 173 19.74 -17.36 10.97
N THR A 174 19.98 -18.45 11.69
CA THR A 174 19.10 -18.95 12.74
C THR A 174 18.91 -17.90 13.83
N ARG A 175 19.99 -17.33 14.32
CA ARG A 175 19.97 -16.34 15.39
C ARG A 175 19.15 -15.09 15.05
N ARG A 176 19.20 -14.64 13.76
CA ARG A 176 18.52 -13.40 13.34
C ARG A 176 17.12 -13.60 12.80
N LEU A 177 16.84 -14.74 12.18
CA LEU A 177 15.60 -14.94 11.44
C LEU A 177 14.59 -15.87 12.11
N SER A 178 15.01 -16.67 13.12
CA SER A 178 14.04 -17.53 13.83
C SER A 178 12.98 -16.68 14.54
N VAL A 179 11.73 -17.06 14.31
CA VAL A 179 10.58 -16.44 14.96
C VAL A 179 10.40 -17.02 16.36
N LYS A 180 10.27 -16.15 17.36
CA LYS A 180 9.84 -16.53 18.70
C LYS A 180 8.32 -16.46 18.74
N PRO A 181 7.62 -17.59 18.87
CA PRO A 181 6.16 -17.61 18.91
C PRO A 181 5.63 -16.79 20.09
N VAL A 182 4.65 -15.93 19.81
CA VAL A 182 3.89 -15.18 20.80
C VAL A 182 2.46 -15.72 20.78
N ALA A 183 1.86 -15.93 21.95
CA ALA A 183 0.52 -16.49 22.04
C ALA A 183 -0.51 -15.62 21.29
N PRO A 184 -1.48 -16.22 20.57
CA PRO A 184 -2.50 -15.49 19.82
C PRO A 184 -3.20 -14.40 20.61
N ALA A 185 -3.60 -14.68 21.85
CA ALA A 185 -4.28 -13.71 22.71
C ALA A 185 -3.39 -12.49 23.06
N GLN A 186 -2.08 -12.69 23.22
CA GLN A 186 -1.15 -11.59 23.47
C GLN A 186 -0.97 -10.71 22.23
N GLN A 187 -0.94 -11.30 21.03
CA GLN A 187 -0.85 -10.54 19.80
C GLN A 187 -2.13 -9.69 19.56
N VAL A 188 -3.31 -10.26 19.83
CA VAL A 188 -4.58 -9.53 19.74
C VAL A 188 -4.61 -8.39 20.77
N ALA A 189 -4.24 -8.67 22.02
CA ALA A 189 -4.21 -7.65 23.08
C ALA A 189 -3.26 -6.48 22.75
N LEU A 190 -2.11 -6.74 22.11
CA LEU A 190 -1.19 -5.68 21.67
C LEU A 190 -1.86 -4.75 20.64
N VAL A 191 -2.66 -5.28 19.71
CA VAL A 191 -3.40 -4.45 18.74
C VAL A 191 -4.41 -3.55 19.46
N ASP A 192 -5.09 -4.05 20.48
CA ASP A 192 -6.05 -3.28 21.28
C ASP A 192 -5.36 -2.22 22.12
N GLU A 193 -4.19 -2.52 22.71
CA GLU A 193 -3.37 -1.56 23.46
C GLU A 193 -2.90 -0.41 22.54
N VAL A 194 -2.39 -0.73 21.35
CA VAL A 194 -1.99 0.27 20.34
C VAL A 194 -3.16 1.15 19.94
N ALA A 195 -4.33 0.56 19.68
CA ALA A 195 -5.50 1.33 19.28
C ALA A 195 -5.94 2.31 20.38
N THR A 196 -5.96 1.85 21.63
CA THR A 196 -6.27 2.68 22.81
C THR A 196 -5.28 3.83 22.96
N ALA A 197 -3.98 3.55 22.79
CA ALA A 197 -2.94 4.57 22.90
C ALA A 197 -3.04 5.65 21.81
N ILE A 198 -3.29 5.25 20.54
CA ILE A 198 -3.46 6.17 19.42
C ILE A 198 -4.72 7.04 19.59
N GLU A 199 -5.81 6.45 20.09
CA GLU A 199 -7.04 7.19 20.39
C GLU A 199 -6.84 8.21 21.52
N ALA A 200 -6.17 7.79 22.60
CA ALA A 200 -5.86 8.66 23.74
C ALA A 200 -4.98 9.86 23.35
N ASP A 201 -4.10 9.70 22.34
CA ASP A 201 -3.27 10.79 21.80
C ASP A 201 -4.03 11.69 20.80
N GLY A 202 -5.29 11.39 20.49
CA GLY A 202 -6.09 12.13 19.52
C GLY A 202 -5.68 11.91 18.06
N HIS A 203 -5.02 10.79 17.74
CA HIS A 203 -4.53 10.49 16.39
C HIS A 203 -5.45 9.55 15.58
N ALA A 204 -6.58 9.12 16.14
CA ALA A 204 -7.54 8.21 15.48
C ALA A 204 -8.07 8.73 14.12
N GLY A 205 -8.13 10.06 13.92
CA GLY A 205 -8.48 10.67 12.62
C GLY A 205 -7.42 10.53 11.53
N HIS A 206 -6.19 10.14 11.88
CA HIS A 206 -5.05 9.98 10.97
C HIS A 206 -4.55 8.53 10.88
N ALA A 207 -4.81 7.70 11.88
CA ALA A 207 -4.35 6.31 11.93
C ALA A 207 -5.48 5.37 12.36
N THR A 208 -5.94 4.52 11.45
CA THR A 208 -6.92 3.45 11.70
C THR A 208 -6.18 2.15 11.98
N VAL A 209 -6.17 1.70 13.22
CA VAL A 209 -5.48 0.46 13.61
C VAL A 209 -6.21 -0.77 13.07
N GLN A 210 -5.46 -1.72 12.52
CA GLN A 210 -5.95 -2.94 11.91
C GLN A 210 -5.18 -4.16 12.40
N TYR A 211 -5.80 -5.34 12.35
CA TYR A 211 -5.10 -6.61 12.52
C TYR A 211 -4.32 -6.93 11.25
N GLY A 212 -3.04 -7.29 11.37
CA GLY A 212 -2.14 -7.53 10.25
C GLY A 212 -1.54 -8.94 10.24
N PRO A 213 -2.34 -10.06 10.14
CA PRO A 213 -1.73 -11.36 9.92
C PRO A 213 -0.89 -11.29 8.66
N THR A 214 0.43 -11.56 8.78
CA THR A 214 1.35 -11.29 7.67
C THR A 214 1.00 -12.10 6.44
N ALA A 215 0.73 -13.40 6.59
CA ALA A 215 0.21 -14.29 5.54
C ALA A 215 -0.23 -15.62 6.18
N VAL A 216 -1.05 -16.42 5.49
CA VAL A 216 -1.54 -17.71 6.02
C VAL A 216 -0.39 -18.65 6.40
N HIS A 217 0.63 -18.76 5.58
CA HIS A 217 1.78 -19.65 5.83
C HIS A 217 2.65 -19.24 7.03
N TRP A 218 2.57 -17.98 7.47
CA TRP A 218 3.30 -17.45 8.63
C TRP A 218 2.47 -17.34 9.91
N CYS A 219 1.19 -17.70 9.83
CA CYS A 219 0.27 -17.68 10.97
C CYS A 219 -0.26 -19.09 11.25
N SER A 220 -0.36 -19.44 12.52
CA SER A 220 -1.05 -20.68 12.92
C SER A 220 -2.57 -20.51 12.75
N THR A 221 -3.28 -21.63 12.57
CA THR A 221 -4.75 -21.62 12.55
C THR A 221 -5.34 -20.98 13.80
N PRO A 222 -4.86 -21.29 15.03
CA PRO A 222 -5.35 -20.61 16.24
C PRO A 222 -5.16 -19.08 16.23
N LEU A 223 -4.06 -18.57 15.64
CA LEU A 223 -3.84 -17.13 15.50
C LEU A 223 -4.84 -16.52 14.51
N LEU A 224 -5.04 -17.13 13.34
CA LEU A 224 -6.00 -16.63 12.34
C LEU A 224 -7.44 -16.66 12.86
N GLU A 225 -7.84 -17.71 13.59
CA GLU A 225 -9.15 -17.79 14.25
C GLU A 225 -9.32 -16.74 15.36
N ALA A 226 -8.26 -16.49 16.15
CA ALA A 226 -8.30 -15.43 17.16
C ALA A 226 -8.49 -14.04 16.52
N ILE A 227 -7.80 -13.77 15.40
CA ILE A 227 -7.96 -12.55 14.62
C ILE A 227 -9.37 -12.44 14.03
N ALA A 228 -9.92 -13.53 13.48
CA ALA A 228 -11.27 -13.55 12.92
C ALA A 228 -12.31 -13.16 13.98
N ARG A 229 -12.24 -13.78 15.18
CA ARG A 229 -13.10 -13.46 16.33
C ARG A 229 -12.91 -12.01 16.77
N ALA A 230 -11.67 -11.56 17.00
CA ALA A 230 -11.40 -10.20 17.44
C ALA A 230 -11.88 -9.15 16.43
N SER A 231 -11.70 -9.39 15.13
CA SER A 231 -12.23 -8.52 14.07
C SER A 231 -13.77 -8.49 14.06
N ALA A 232 -14.43 -9.63 14.32
CA ALA A 232 -15.88 -9.69 14.41
C ALA A 232 -16.41 -8.90 15.61
N ASP A 233 -15.75 -9.05 16.77
CA ASP A 233 -16.14 -8.42 18.03
C ASP A 233 -15.91 -6.90 18.03
N THR A 234 -14.79 -6.44 17.46
CA THR A 234 -14.41 -5.02 17.46
C THR A 234 -14.83 -4.25 16.23
N GLY A 235 -15.20 -4.94 15.13
CA GLY A 235 -15.40 -4.34 13.81
C GLY A 235 -14.09 -3.89 13.10
N ARG A 236 -12.92 -4.08 13.74
CA ARG A 236 -11.63 -3.62 13.25
C ARG A 236 -11.22 -4.36 11.99
N PRO A 237 -10.70 -3.64 10.96
CA PRO A 237 -10.29 -4.24 9.70
C PRO A 237 -9.11 -5.21 9.86
N VAL A 238 -8.94 -6.07 8.86
CA VAL A 238 -7.83 -7.01 8.74
C VAL A 238 -7.14 -6.81 7.40
N HIS A 239 -5.81 -6.84 7.40
CA HIS A 239 -5.00 -6.70 6.20
C HIS A 239 -3.94 -7.81 6.14
N MET A 240 -3.85 -8.56 5.03
CA MET A 240 -2.89 -9.66 4.89
C MET A 240 -2.47 -9.89 3.43
N HIS A 241 -1.27 -10.50 3.24
CA HIS A 241 -0.81 -10.99 1.94
C HIS A 241 -1.44 -12.34 1.61
N LEU A 242 -1.78 -12.55 0.35
CA LEU A 242 -2.32 -13.82 -0.12
C LEU A 242 -1.91 -14.12 -1.56
N LEU A 243 -1.36 -15.33 -1.80
CA LEU A 243 -1.11 -15.88 -3.14
C LEU A 243 -0.30 -14.94 -4.04
N GLU A 244 0.74 -14.35 -3.48
CA GLU A 244 1.57 -13.36 -4.18
C GLU A 244 2.48 -14.02 -5.21
N THR A 245 3.12 -15.18 -4.87
CA THR A 245 4.08 -15.85 -5.74
C THR A 245 3.59 -17.25 -6.15
N PRO A 246 4.14 -17.84 -7.23
CA PRO A 246 3.81 -19.22 -7.59
C PRO A 246 4.19 -20.22 -6.48
N TYR A 247 5.19 -19.89 -5.67
CA TYR A 247 5.59 -20.73 -4.54
C TYR A 247 4.58 -20.69 -3.38
N GLN A 248 3.98 -19.52 -3.12
CA GLN A 248 2.84 -19.42 -2.19
C GLN A 248 1.64 -20.20 -2.70
N ARG A 249 1.37 -20.19 -4.02
CA ARG A 249 0.30 -20.99 -4.63
C ARG A 249 0.53 -22.47 -4.42
N ALA A 250 1.73 -22.96 -4.72
CA ALA A 250 2.08 -24.38 -4.52
C ALA A 250 2.01 -24.80 -3.05
N TRP A 251 2.47 -23.95 -2.14
CA TRP A 251 2.32 -24.17 -0.71
C TRP A 251 0.84 -24.26 -0.30
N ALA A 252 0.01 -23.36 -0.82
CA ALA A 252 -1.42 -23.34 -0.51
C ALA A 252 -2.12 -24.61 -0.99
N ASP A 253 -1.81 -25.10 -2.18
CA ASP A 253 -2.40 -26.34 -2.72
C ASP A 253 -2.03 -27.56 -1.90
N GLN A 254 -0.81 -27.60 -1.34
CA GLN A 254 -0.36 -28.71 -0.48
C GLN A 254 -0.99 -28.67 0.93
N ASN A 255 -1.09 -27.47 1.53
CA ASN A 255 -1.51 -27.32 2.92
C ASN A 255 -3.01 -27.05 3.09
N HIS A 256 -3.67 -26.61 2.03
CA HIS A 256 -5.11 -26.34 1.99
C HIS A 256 -5.73 -26.96 0.74
N PRO A 257 -5.80 -28.31 0.63
CA PRO A 257 -6.30 -28.98 -0.58
C PRO A 257 -7.78 -28.67 -0.87
N GLY A 258 -8.54 -28.22 0.13
CA GLY A 258 -9.89 -27.68 -0.04
C GLY A 258 -9.98 -26.25 -0.52
N GLY A 259 -8.83 -25.58 -0.77
CA GLY A 259 -8.71 -24.18 -1.18
C GLY A 259 -8.39 -23.25 -0.01
N ILE A 260 -7.34 -22.41 -0.21
CA ILE A 260 -6.88 -21.48 0.84
C ILE A 260 -7.90 -20.36 1.12
N VAL A 261 -8.61 -19.89 0.08
CA VAL A 261 -9.66 -18.87 0.24
C VAL A 261 -10.88 -19.44 0.95
N LYS A 262 -11.23 -20.69 0.64
CA LYS A 262 -12.27 -21.43 1.39
C LYS A 262 -11.89 -21.62 2.86
N PHE A 263 -10.64 -21.93 3.16
CA PHE A 263 -10.16 -22.00 4.54
C PHE A 263 -10.36 -20.68 5.29
N LEU A 264 -10.03 -19.52 4.66
CA LEU A 264 -10.28 -18.21 5.26
C LEU A 264 -11.77 -17.91 5.48
N ASP A 265 -12.63 -18.41 4.59
CA ASP A 265 -14.08 -18.33 4.74
C ASP A 265 -14.58 -19.21 5.92
N ASP A 266 -14.11 -20.44 5.99
CA ASP A 266 -14.51 -21.41 7.03
C ASP A 266 -14.16 -20.95 8.44
N ILE A 267 -13.05 -20.24 8.64
CA ILE A 267 -12.66 -19.67 9.94
C ILE A 267 -13.29 -18.29 10.21
N GLY A 268 -14.13 -17.78 9.29
CA GLY A 268 -14.83 -16.49 9.43
C GLY A 268 -13.98 -15.26 9.21
N LEU A 269 -12.80 -15.40 8.59
CA LEU A 269 -11.90 -14.27 8.31
C LEU A 269 -12.23 -13.58 6.98
N LEU A 270 -12.78 -14.31 5.99
CA LEU A 270 -13.13 -13.77 4.68
C LEU A 270 -14.42 -12.95 4.76
N THR A 271 -14.31 -11.70 5.08
CA THR A 271 -15.42 -10.76 5.31
C THR A 271 -15.17 -9.41 4.61
N PRO A 272 -16.16 -8.49 4.55
CA PRO A 272 -15.97 -7.14 4.02
C PRO A 272 -14.91 -6.31 4.79
N ARG A 273 -14.46 -6.74 5.96
CA ARG A 273 -13.40 -6.10 6.73
C ARG A 273 -11.99 -6.55 6.31
N LEU A 274 -11.88 -7.62 5.51
CA LEU A 274 -10.59 -8.16 5.06
C LEU A 274 -10.13 -7.48 3.78
N THR A 275 -8.87 -7.06 3.76
CA THR A 275 -8.12 -6.71 2.55
C THR A 275 -7.03 -7.75 2.31
N LEU A 276 -7.00 -8.32 1.12
CA LEU A 276 -6.03 -9.29 0.64
C LEU A 276 -5.07 -8.61 -0.33
N ALA A 277 -3.79 -8.52 0.03
CA ALA A 277 -2.78 -7.97 -0.87
C ALA A 277 -2.34 -9.01 -1.91
N HIS A 278 -2.11 -8.55 -3.14
CA HIS A 278 -1.61 -9.25 -4.31
C HIS A 278 -2.63 -10.17 -5.00
N CYS A 279 -2.94 -11.32 -4.48
CA CYS A 279 -3.78 -12.35 -5.11
C CYS A 279 -3.37 -12.66 -6.56
N VAL A 280 -2.06 -12.58 -6.89
CA VAL A 280 -1.52 -12.77 -8.25
C VAL A 280 -1.89 -14.14 -8.80
N HIS A 281 -1.83 -15.17 -7.95
CA HIS A 281 -2.08 -16.56 -8.30
C HIS A 281 -3.43 -17.08 -7.79
N ALA A 282 -4.40 -16.20 -7.56
CA ALA A 282 -5.76 -16.60 -7.22
C ALA A 282 -6.49 -17.17 -8.45
N ARG A 283 -7.25 -18.25 -8.25
CA ARG A 283 -8.02 -18.92 -9.29
C ARG A 283 -9.41 -18.29 -9.44
N PRO A 284 -10.08 -18.45 -10.60
CA PRO A 284 -11.39 -17.85 -10.84
C PRO A 284 -12.44 -18.17 -9.77
N GLU A 285 -12.48 -19.40 -9.27
CA GLU A 285 -13.40 -19.84 -8.20
C GLU A 285 -13.08 -19.19 -6.86
N GLU A 286 -11.79 -18.94 -6.57
CA GLU A 286 -11.35 -18.22 -5.37
C GLU A 286 -11.73 -16.74 -5.48
N LEU A 287 -11.56 -16.13 -6.65
CA LEU A 287 -11.98 -14.75 -6.90
C LEU A 287 -13.50 -14.58 -6.77
N ALA A 288 -14.28 -15.53 -7.29
CA ALA A 288 -15.74 -15.53 -7.14
C ALA A 288 -16.16 -15.57 -5.65
N LEU A 289 -15.49 -16.39 -4.83
CA LEU A 289 -15.77 -16.45 -3.39
C LEU A 289 -15.36 -15.15 -2.67
N ILE A 290 -14.20 -14.57 -3.01
CA ILE A 290 -13.76 -13.26 -2.47
C ILE A 290 -14.79 -12.17 -2.80
N ALA A 291 -15.27 -12.13 -4.04
CA ALA A 291 -16.30 -11.19 -4.48
C ALA A 291 -17.61 -11.38 -3.72
N GLN A 292 -18.05 -12.62 -3.56
CA GLN A 292 -19.29 -12.98 -2.82
C GLN A 292 -19.23 -12.50 -1.37
N ARG A 293 -18.09 -12.66 -0.70
CA ARG A 293 -17.88 -12.25 0.70
C ARG A 293 -17.58 -10.74 0.85
N GLY A 294 -17.34 -10.04 -0.25
CA GLY A 294 -17.14 -8.59 -0.29
C GLY A 294 -15.81 -8.14 0.30
N ALA A 295 -14.82 -9.02 0.41
CA ALA A 295 -13.46 -8.64 0.75
C ALA A 295 -12.82 -7.78 -0.35
N THR A 296 -11.80 -7.00 -0.01
CA THR A 296 -11.09 -6.15 -0.96
C THR A 296 -9.77 -6.83 -1.37
N ILE A 297 -9.40 -6.74 -2.65
CA ILE A 297 -8.07 -7.14 -3.13
C ILE A 297 -7.26 -5.88 -3.40
N ALA A 298 -6.07 -5.77 -2.81
CA ALA A 298 -5.10 -4.73 -3.13
C ALA A 298 -4.09 -5.27 -4.16
N VAL A 299 -4.13 -4.75 -5.39
CA VAL A 299 -3.23 -5.19 -6.48
C VAL A 299 -2.06 -4.21 -6.58
N ASN A 300 -0.84 -4.75 -6.53
CA ASN A 300 0.43 -4.03 -6.46
C ASN A 300 1.21 -4.26 -7.76
N THR A 301 0.82 -3.59 -8.84
CA THR A 301 1.26 -3.96 -10.20
C THR A 301 2.78 -3.89 -10.37
N SER A 302 3.39 -2.76 -10.00
CA SER A 302 4.84 -2.55 -10.13
C SER A 302 5.65 -3.44 -9.18
N SER A 303 5.17 -3.64 -7.94
CA SER A 303 5.81 -4.53 -6.97
C SER A 303 5.80 -5.98 -7.45
N ASN A 304 4.65 -6.48 -7.91
CA ASN A 304 4.52 -7.82 -8.45
C ASN A 304 5.50 -8.08 -9.61
N LEU A 305 5.70 -7.09 -10.48
CA LEU A 305 6.69 -7.17 -11.58
C LEU A 305 8.12 -7.13 -11.04
N GLY A 306 8.42 -6.20 -10.16
CA GLY A 306 9.76 -6.01 -9.58
C GLY A 306 10.24 -7.22 -8.78
N LEU A 307 9.35 -7.86 -8.04
CA LEU A 307 9.60 -9.05 -7.23
C LEU A 307 9.45 -10.37 -8.00
N ARG A 308 9.17 -10.29 -9.31
CA ARG A 308 8.93 -11.46 -10.18
C ARG A 308 7.77 -12.35 -9.69
N SER A 309 6.82 -11.77 -8.97
CA SER A 309 5.65 -12.47 -8.47
C SER A 309 4.68 -12.86 -9.60
N GLY A 310 4.64 -12.09 -10.68
CA GLY A 310 3.79 -12.28 -11.84
C GLY A 310 2.91 -11.07 -12.15
N ILE A 311 1.90 -11.27 -12.97
CA ILE A 311 0.89 -10.25 -13.33
C ILE A 311 -0.43 -10.67 -12.70
N ALA A 312 -0.97 -9.86 -11.78
CA ALA A 312 -2.26 -10.13 -11.15
C ALA A 312 -3.38 -10.17 -12.20
N PRO A 313 -4.34 -11.10 -12.11
CA PRO A 313 -5.42 -11.23 -13.07
C PRO A 313 -6.52 -10.16 -12.88
N LEU A 314 -6.14 -8.86 -12.90
CA LEU A 314 -7.01 -7.73 -12.55
C LEU A 314 -8.30 -7.71 -13.41
N ALA A 315 -8.20 -7.97 -14.70
CA ALA A 315 -9.39 -8.04 -15.57
C ALA A 315 -10.35 -9.16 -15.14
N GLU A 316 -9.81 -10.32 -14.73
CA GLU A 316 -10.62 -11.42 -14.21
C GLU A 316 -11.23 -11.09 -12.83
N MET A 317 -10.46 -10.44 -11.94
CA MET A 317 -10.98 -9.95 -10.66
C MET A 317 -12.19 -9.03 -10.87
N LEU A 318 -12.08 -8.08 -11.80
CA LEU A 318 -13.18 -7.18 -12.16
C LEU A 318 -14.38 -7.93 -12.74
N ARG A 319 -14.14 -8.92 -13.61
CA ARG A 319 -15.19 -9.76 -14.23
C ARG A 319 -15.95 -10.59 -13.20
N GLN A 320 -15.26 -11.06 -12.14
CA GLN A 320 -15.86 -11.79 -11.03
C GLN A 320 -16.60 -10.87 -10.04
N GLY A 321 -16.50 -9.54 -10.21
CA GLY A 321 -17.11 -8.58 -9.32
C GLY A 321 -16.32 -8.32 -8.04
N CYS A 322 -15.03 -8.67 -8.01
CA CYS A 322 -14.16 -8.33 -6.87
C CYS A 322 -14.05 -6.82 -6.71
N ARG A 323 -14.04 -6.37 -5.46
CA ARG A 323 -13.59 -5.02 -5.14
C ARG A 323 -12.07 -5.00 -5.17
N VAL A 324 -11.50 -4.29 -6.14
CA VAL A 324 -10.06 -4.15 -6.29
C VAL A 324 -9.62 -2.73 -5.96
N ALA A 325 -8.49 -2.59 -5.29
CA ALA A 325 -7.87 -1.32 -4.94
C ALA A 325 -6.38 -1.34 -5.32
N MET A 326 -5.83 -0.17 -5.64
CA MET A 326 -4.42 0.00 -6.01
C MET A 326 -3.55 0.02 -4.76
N GLY A 327 -2.49 -0.77 -4.76
CA GLY A 327 -1.38 -0.69 -3.82
C GLY A 327 -0.06 -0.44 -4.57
N LEU A 328 0.94 0.12 -3.87
CA LEU A 328 2.26 0.36 -4.41
C LEU A 328 3.33 -0.60 -3.84
N ASP A 329 3.15 -1.01 -2.59
CA ASP A 329 3.99 -2.00 -1.90
C ASP A 329 5.50 -1.71 -1.97
N GLY A 330 5.85 -0.47 -1.73
CA GLY A 330 7.25 -0.09 -1.54
C GLY A 330 7.91 0.60 -2.72
N GLY A 331 7.20 1.49 -3.38
CA GLY A 331 7.84 2.54 -4.12
C GLY A 331 7.55 2.66 -5.59
N ALA A 332 6.76 1.78 -6.20
CA ALA A 332 6.55 1.74 -7.64
C ALA A 332 7.85 1.53 -8.45
N LEU A 333 7.81 1.64 -9.78
CA LEU A 333 8.95 1.31 -10.66
C LEU A 333 10.19 2.16 -10.40
N ASP A 334 10.03 3.46 -10.11
CA ASP A 334 11.14 4.40 -9.87
C ASP A 334 11.47 4.55 -8.38
N GLU A 335 10.85 3.75 -7.53
CA GLU A 335 11.01 3.77 -6.07
C GLU A 335 10.73 5.18 -5.47
N ASP A 336 9.78 5.91 -6.07
CA ASP A 336 9.40 7.27 -5.70
C ASP A 336 7.94 7.41 -5.21
N ASP A 337 7.19 6.30 -5.15
CA ASP A 337 5.78 6.19 -4.77
C ASP A 337 4.80 6.91 -5.74
N ASP A 338 5.16 7.09 -7.02
CA ASP A 338 4.31 7.79 -8.01
C ASP A 338 3.02 7.00 -8.30
N ALA A 339 1.94 7.38 -7.61
CA ALA A 339 0.64 6.73 -7.71
C ALA A 339 -0.04 6.94 -9.08
N LEU A 340 0.23 8.05 -9.77
CA LEU A 340 -0.26 8.28 -11.14
C LEU A 340 0.42 7.32 -12.12
N ARG A 341 1.71 7.05 -11.94
CA ARG A 341 2.46 6.10 -12.75
C ARG A 341 2.00 4.67 -12.49
N GLU A 342 1.78 4.28 -11.23
CA GLU A 342 1.22 2.97 -10.85
C GLU A 342 -0.15 2.74 -11.50
N MET A 343 -1.04 3.73 -11.42
CA MET A 343 -2.35 3.69 -12.07
C MET A 343 -2.23 3.50 -13.60
N ARG A 344 -1.33 4.22 -14.26
CA ARG A 344 -1.10 4.14 -15.71
C ARG A 344 -0.48 2.81 -16.13
N LEU A 345 0.41 2.25 -15.29
CA LEU A 345 0.97 0.92 -15.50
C LEU A 345 -0.13 -0.14 -15.46
N ALA A 346 -0.99 -0.12 -14.44
CA ALA A 346 -2.13 -1.01 -14.34
C ALA A 346 -3.08 -0.87 -15.54
N TRP A 347 -3.38 0.38 -15.94
CA TRP A 347 -4.17 0.65 -17.14
C TRP A 347 -3.57 0.03 -18.39
N SER A 348 -2.27 0.22 -18.62
CA SER A 348 -1.56 -0.28 -19.80
C SER A 348 -1.55 -1.80 -19.89
N LEU A 349 -1.44 -2.48 -18.74
CA LEU A 349 -1.40 -3.94 -18.67
C LEU A 349 -2.79 -4.60 -18.78
N HIS A 350 -3.84 -3.93 -18.30
CA HIS A 350 -5.12 -4.60 -18.06
C HIS A 350 -6.30 -4.07 -18.90
N ARG A 351 -6.14 -2.93 -19.62
CA ARG A 351 -7.25 -2.34 -20.40
C ARG A 351 -7.74 -3.19 -21.56
N GLY A 352 -6.94 -4.17 -22.01
CA GLY A 352 -7.27 -5.06 -23.13
C GLY A 352 -6.24 -5.02 -24.26
N TRP A 353 -6.46 -5.85 -25.27
CA TRP A 353 -5.56 -6.02 -26.42
C TRP A 353 -6.30 -5.78 -27.74
N GLY A 354 -5.65 -5.10 -28.69
CA GLY A 354 -6.27 -4.74 -29.97
C GLY A 354 -7.52 -3.89 -29.74
N PHE A 355 -8.67 -4.36 -30.21
CA PHE A 355 -9.97 -3.69 -30.03
C PHE A 355 -10.77 -4.23 -28.83
N GLU A 356 -10.24 -5.21 -28.09
CA GLU A 356 -10.87 -5.73 -26.89
C GLU A 356 -10.68 -4.77 -25.72
N GLN A 357 -11.75 -4.44 -25.02
CA GLN A 357 -11.73 -3.66 -23.79
C GLN A 357 -12.07 -4.57 -22.61
N ARG A 358 -11.13 -4.74 -21.67
CA ARG A 358 -11.26 -5.58 -20.47
C ARG A 358 -11.46 -4.80 -19.19
N MET A 359 -11.07 -3.52 -19.18
CA MET A 359 -11.22 -2.62 -18.06
C MET A 359 -11.69 -1.26 -18.56
N SER A 360 -12.72 -0.69 -17.94
CA SER A 360 -13.17 0.67 -18.21
C SER A 360 -12.38 1.69 -17.41
N VAL A 361 -12.45 2.98 -17.82
CA VAL A 361 -11.85 4.07 -17.06
C VAL A 361 -12.50 4.22 -15.70
N GLU A 362 -13.80 4.02 -15.59
CA GLU A 362 -14.52 4.04 -14.31
C GLU A 362 -14.02 2.96 -13.34
N GLN A 363 -13.74 1.75 -13.85
CA GLN A 363 -13.14 0.66 -13.08
C GLN A 363 -11.72 1.03 -12.65
N LEU A 364 -10.92 1.65 -13.52
CA LEU A 364 -9.58 2.15 -13.19
C LEU A 364 -9.65 3.18 -12.05
N TRP A 365 -10.62 4.09 -12.09
CA TRP A 365 -10.80 5.07 -11.00
C TRP A 365 -11.33 4.45 -9.74
N GLY A 366 -12.18 3.44 -9.85
CA GLY A 366 -12.57 2.58 -8.73
C GLY A 366 -11.35 1.99 -8.04
N PHE A 367 -10.44 1.43 -8.82
CA PHE A 367 -9.17 0.84 -8.39
C PHE A 367 -8.24 1.88 -7.74
N ALA A 368 -8.00 3.02 -8.39
CA ALA A 368 -6.98 3.99 -7.98
C ALA A 368 -7.41 4.94 -6.84
N ALA A 369 -8.71 5.26 -6.72
CA ALA A 369 -9.18 6.30 -5.81
C ALA A 369 -10.36 5.91 -4.91
N ARG A 370 -11.38 5.18 -5.43
CA ARG A 370 -12.63 4.96 -4.67
C ARG A 370 -12.57 3.79 -3.67
N ASN A 371 -11.89 2.69 -4.04
CA ASN A 371 -11.87 1.48 -3.22
C ASN A 371 -10.78 1.51 -2.13
N GLY A 372 -9.68 2.24 -2.36
CA GLY A 372 -8.56 2.33 -1.43
C GLY A 372 -8.92 2.90 -0.06
N PRO A 373 -9.69 4.01 0.06
CA PRO A 373 -10.12 4.52 1.36
C PRO A 373 -10.85 3.49 2.23
N ARG A 374 -11.60 2.58 1.61
CA ARG A 374 -12.28 1.48 2.32
C ARG A 374 -11.31 0.48 2.93
N SER A 375 -10.22 0.17 2.24
CA SER A 375 -9.14 -0.68 2.74
C SER A 375 -8.38 0.00 3.88
N VAL A 376 -8.10 1.30 3.73
CA VAL A 376 -7.30 2.09 4.69
C VAL A 376 -8.08 2.45 5.95
N LEU A 377 -9.32 2.93 5.81
CA LEU A 377 -10.14 3.41 6.92
C LEU A 377 -11.08 2.34 7.49
N GLY A 378 -11.23 1.22 6.79
CA GLY A 378 -12.22 0.18 7.09
C GLY A 378 -13.58 0.44 6.42
N ALA A 379 -14.28 -0.66 6.14
CA ALA A 379 -15.52 -0.65 5.38
C ALA A 379 -16.65 0.20 6.00
N ALA A 380 -16.70 0.28 7.33
CA ALA A 380 -17.71 1.02 8.06
C ALA A 380 -17.41 2.53 8.17
N SER A 381 -16.12 2.91 8.11
CA SER A 381 -15.65 4.28 8.31
C SER A 381 -15.39 5.04 7.00
N ALA A 382 -15.27 4.31 5.87
CA ALA A 382 -15.04 4.93 4.57
C ALA A 382 -16.28 5.68 4.09
N ASP A 383 -16.11 6.96 3.74
CA ASP A 383 -17.17 7.77 3.18
C ASP A 383 -17.64 7.22 1.82
N PRO A 384 -18.94 7.04 1.58
CA PRO A 384 -19.45 6.52 0.31
C PRO A 384 -19.16 7.42 -0.90
N LEU A 385 -18.88 8.71 -0.67
CA LEU A 385 -18.53 9.69 -1.69
C LEU A 385 -16.99 9.85 -1.84
N ALA A 386 -16.17 9.12 -1.08
CA ALA A 386 -14.72 9.17 -1.22
C ALA A 386 -14.29 8.83 -2.66
N GLY A 387 -13.25 9.50 -3.16
CA GLY A 387 -12.76 9.35 -4.53
C GLY A 387 -13.64 10.01 -5.61
N ARG A 388 -14.45 11.00 -5.21
CA ARG A 388 -15.30 11.84 -6.09
C ARG A 388 -15.13 13.31 -5.76
N VAL A 389 -15.35 14.19 -6.76
CA VAL A 389 -15.36 15.64 -6.57
C VAL A 389 -16.80 16.15 -6.77
N VAL A 390 -17.65 15.88 -5.80
CA VAL A 390 -19.06 16.25 -5.81
C VAL A 390 -19.46 16.91 -4.48
N PRO A 391 -20.52 17.74 -4.42
CA PRO A 391 -20.98 18.31 -3.18
C PRO A 391 -21.23 17.25 -2.10
N GLY A 392 -20.76 17.50 -0.88
CA GLY A 392 -20.85 16.60 0.25
C GLY A 392 -19.71 15.57 0.35
N ALA A 393 -18.90 15.36 -0.69
CA ALA A 393 -17.75 14.46 -0.64
C ALA A 393 -16.61 15.03 0.24
N PRO A 394 -15.76 14.19 0.85
CA PRO A 394 -14.51 14.65 1.44
C PRO A 394 -13.65 15.37 0.40
N ALA A 395 -13.09 16.52 0.77
CA ALA A 395 -12.22 17.26 -0.13
C ALA A 395 -10.79 16.69 -0.09
N ASP A 396 -10.63 15.47 -0.62
CA ASP A 396 -9.37 14.80 -0.87
C ASP A 396 -9.07 14.90 -2.37
N LEU A 397 -8.19 15.84 -2.77
CA LEU A 397 -8.05 16.29 -4.15
C LEU A 397 -6.59 16.32 -4.59
N LEU A 398 -6.36 15.98 -5.86
CA LEU A 398 -5.15 16.32 -6.60
C LEU A 398 -5.40 17.52 -7.51
N VAL A 399 -4.47 18.46 -7.48
CA VAL A 399 -4.41 19.56 -8.42
C VAL A 399 -3.15 19.37 -9.27
N LEU A 400 -3.35 19.13 -10.56
CA LEU A 400 -2.25 18.91 -11.51
C LEU A 400 -1.95 20.16 -12.32
N ASP A 401 -0.70 20.30 -12.69
CA ASP A 401 -0.24 21.28 -13.67
C ASP A 401 -0.67 20.81 -15.08
N TRP A 402 -1.75 21.41 -15.58
CA TRP A 402 -2.30 21.03 -16.88
C TRP A 402 -1.41 21.51 -18.03
N GLU A 403 -0.74 22.65 -17.90
CA GLU A 403 0.17 23.17 -18.93
C GLU A 403 1.34 22.21 -19.17
N GLY A 404 1.86 21.57 -18.10
CA GLY A 404 2.91 20.58 -18.23
C GLY A 404 2.43 19.21 -18.78
N ILE A 405 1.12 18.93 -18.73
CA ILE A 405 0.53 17.73 -19.32
C ILE A 405 0.15 17.97 -20.79
N ASP A 406 -0.40 19.15 -21.11
CA ASP A 406 -0.91 19.54 -22.42
C ASP A 406 0.03 20.56 -23.11
N ASP A 407 1.33 20.27 -23.07
CA ASP A 407 2.41 21.17 -23.56
C ASP A 407 2.48 21.24 -25.10
N GLU A 408 1.88 20.27 -25.82
CA GLU A 408 1.81 20.20 -27.28
C GLU A 408 0.38 20.44 -27.79
N HIS A 409 -0.41 21.27 -27.12
CA HIS A 409 -1.81 21.50 -27.44
C HIS A 409 -2.04 21.83 -28.93
N LEU A 410 -2.72 20.93 -29.66
CA LEU A 410 -3.01 21.08 -31.08
C LEU A 410 -4.50 21.15 -31.39
N PHE A 411 -5.32 20.46 -30.59
CA PHE A 411 -6.75 20.29 -30.88
C PHE A 411 -7.56 20.45 -29.59
N ASP A 412 -8.52 21.37 -29.59
CA ASP A 412 -9.39 21.69 -28.45
C ASP A 412 -10.38 20.57 -28.09
N GLU A 413 -10.72 19.70 -29.05
CA GLU A 413 -11.67 18.62 -28.91
C GLU A 413 -11.12 17.34 -28.26
N LEU A 414 -9.84 17.29 -27.93
CA LEU A 414 -9.23 16.12 -27.28
C LEU A 414 -9.73 15.97 -25.84
N ASP A 415 -10.09 14.74 -25.48
CA ASP A 415 -10.50 14.44 -24.11
C ASP A 415 -9.32 14.57 -23.13
N PRO A 416 -9.39 15.50 -22.17
CA PRO A 416 -8.33 15.70 -21.18
C PRO A 416 -8.01 14.46 -20.37
N LEU A 417 -8.97 13.55 -20.19
CA LEU A 417 -8.77 12.29 -19.48
C LEU A 417 -7.80 11.37 -20.24
N GLN A 418 -7.84 11.34 -21.57
CA GLN A 418 -6.89 10.54 -22.37
C GLN A 418 -5.46 11.09 -22.23
N GLN A 419 -5.28 12.40 -22.23
CA GLN A 419 -3.98 13.02 -22.04
C GLN A 419 -3.43 12.74 -20.61
N LEU A 420 -4.28 12.84 -19.58
CA LEU A 420 -3.92 12.45 -18.22
C LEU A 420 -3.41 11.01 -18.18
N LEU A 421 -4.15 10.06 -18.74
CA LEU A 421 -3.76 8.65 -18.77
C LEU A 421 -2.51 8.38 -19.60
N ALA A 422 -2.23 9.21 -20.60
CA ALA A 422 -1.02 9.08 -21.42
C ALA A 422 0.23 9.67 -20.73
N ARG A 423 0.12 10.79 -20.02
CA ARG A 423 1.27 11.66 -19.70
C ARG A 423 1.45 12.01 -18.21
N ALA A 424 0.36 11.97 -17.40
CA ALA A 424 0.44 12.41 -16.00
C ALA A 424 1.38 11.55 -15.16
N ALA A 425 2.16 12.20 -14.31
CA ALA A 425 3.08 11.60 -13.36
C ALA A 425 3.22 12.53 -12.14
N GLY A 426 3.83 12.07 -11.07
CA GLY A 426 4.01 12.81 -9.81
C GLY A 426 4.61 14.20 -9.99
N ARG A 427 5.50 14.38 -10.98
CA ARG A 427 6.08 15.71 -11.30
C ARG A 427 5.06 16.78 -11.71
N HIS A 428 3.86 16.38 -12.13
CA HIS A 428 2.79 17.31 -12.52
C HIS A 428 1.87 17.67 -11.34
N ILE A 429 2.11 17.15 -10.13
CA ILE A 429 1.31 17.45 -8.95
C ILE A 429 1.70 18.85 -8.44
N ALA A 430 0.81 19.81 -8.63
CA ALA A 430 0.95 21.16 -8.11
C ALA A 430 0.50 21.25 -6.64
N GLN A 431 -0.55 20.48 -6.25
CA GLN A 431 -1.08 20.49 -4.90
C GLN A 431 -1.78 19.17 -4.56
N VAL A 432 -1.65 18.77 -3.29
CA VAL A 432 -2.47 17.70 -2.67
C VAL A 432 -3.28 18.33 -1.55
N ILE A 433 -4.57 18.03 -1.52
CA ILE A 433 -5.51 18.45 -0.49
C ILE A 433 -6.06 17.21 0.19
N VAL A 434 -6.04 17.18 1.52
CA VAL A 434 -6.59 16.11 2.34
C VAL A 434 -7.52 16.70 3.39
N GLY A 435 -8.78 16.28 3.40
CA GLY A 435 -9.80 16.81 4.28
C GLY A 435 -9.95 18.33 4.18
N GLY A 436 -9.88 18.87 2.96
CA GLY A 436 -9.99 20.29 2.66
C GLY A 436 -8.77 21.16 3.00
N ARG A 437 -7.70 20.56 3.52
CA ARG A 437 -6.45 21.26 3.83
C ARG A 437 -5.37 20.97 2.78
N SER A 438 -4.71 22.01 2.28
CA SER A 438 -3.52 21.83 1.47
C SER A 438 -2.41 21.21 2.32
N VAL A 439 -1.92 20.04 1.93
CA VAL A 439 -0.87 19.29 2.61
C VAL A 439 0.42 19.21 1.81
N VAL A 440 0.30 19.33 0.47
CA VAL A 440 1.44 19.47 -0.45
C VAL A 440 1.19 20.68 -1.37
N ARG A 441 2.23 21.44 -1.65
CA ARG A 441 2.23 22.51 -2.65
C ARG A 441 3.60 22.61 -3.31
N ASP A 442 3.62 22.69 -4.63
CA ASP A 442 4.84 22.84 -5.43
C ASP A 442 5.95 21.85 -5.03
N GLY A 443 5.56 20.58 -4.90
CA GLY A 443 6.45 19.48 -4.55
C GLY A 443 6.93 19.44 -3.10
N ARG A 444 6.38 20.28 -2.20
CA ARG A 444 6.76 20.35 -0.77
C ARG A 444 5.61 19.93 0.13
N VAL A 445 5.89 19.05 1.07
CA VAL A 445 4.98 18.74 2.21
C VAL A 445 4.96 19.96 3.13
N LEU A 446 3.75 20.39 3.53
CA LEU A 446 3.60 21.63 4.30
C LEU A 446 3.66 21.41 5.82
N GLY A 447 3.38 20.19 6.29
CA GLY A 447 3.30 19.88 7.70
C GLY A 447 4.65 19.57 8.39
N VAL A 448 5.69 19.26 7.60
CA VAL A 448 7.02 18.87 8.09
C VAL A 448 8.12 19.42 7.18
N ASP A 449 9.32 19.57 7.73
CA ASP A 449 10.54 19.86 6.95
C ASP A 449 11.14 18.53 6.46
N GLU A 450 10.63 18.02 5.32
CA GLU A 450 11.05 16.73 4.76
C GLU A 450 12.57 16.68 4.48
N PRO A 451 13.24 17.70 3.90
CA PRO A 451 14.69 17.69 3.73
C PRO A 451 15.45 17.50 5.05
N ALA A 452 15.03 18.18 6.12
CA ALA A 452 15.65 18.03 7.44
C ALA A 452 15.41 16.62 8.02
N LEU A 453 14.20 16.08 7.89
CA LEU A 453 13.88 14.70 8.32
C LEU A 453 14.75 13.67 7.60
N VAL A 454 14.89 13.79 6.28
CA VAL A 454 15.73 12.89 5.46
C VAL A 454 17.20 12.98 5.87
N ALA A 455 17.72 14.20 6.06
CA ALA A 455 19.11 14.42 6.49
C ALA A 455 19.38 13.75 7.85
N GLU A 456 18.51 13.96 8.83
CA GLU A 456 18.62 13.39 10.19
C GLU A 456 18.49 11.86 10.15
N LEU A 457 17.52 11.33 9.42
CA LEU A 457 17.34 9.89 9.21
C LEU A 457 18.61 9.24 8.67
N LEU A 458 19.18 9.80 7.61
CA LEU A 458 20.41 9.28 7.00
C LEU A 458 21.60 9.38 7.96
N ALA A 459 21.74 10.47 8.70
CA ALA A 459 22.80 10.65 9.69
C ALA A 459 22.72 9.57 10.78
N ARG A 460 21.55 9.37 11.39
CA ARG A 460 21.32 8.33 12.41
C ARG A 460 21.53 6.92 11.87
N THR A 461 21.04 6.64 10.67
CA THR A 461 21.21 5.32 10.04
C THR A 461 22.68 5.01 9.79
N ARG A 462 23.45 5.97 9.25
CA ARG A 462 24.90 5.82 9.04
C ARG A 462 25.66 5.63 10.34
N ALA A 463 25.31 6.38 11.38
CA ALA A 463 25.90 6.23 12.71
C ALA A 463 25.61 4.84 13.30
N ALA A 464 24.38 4.36 13.21
CA ALA A 464 24.00 3.03 13.67
C ALA A 464 24.73 1.91 12.91
N LEU A 465 24.87 2.03 11.59
CA LEU A 465 25.64 1.08 10.76
C LEU A 465 27.14 1.10 11.13
N ALA A 466 27.71 2.25 11.38
CA ALA A 466 29.13 2.38 11.78
C ALA A 466 29.39 1.83 13.18
N ALA A 467 28.41 1.90 14.08
CA ALA A 467 28.50 1.36 15.44
C ALA A 467 28.28 -0.16 15.53
N ASP A 468 27.71 -0.81 14.50
CA ASP A 468 27.53 -2.27 14.48
C ASP A 468 28.72 -2.96 13.78
N PRO A 469 29.65 -3.60 14.54
CA PRO A 469 30.82 -4.25 13.95
C PRO A 469 30.45 -5.45 13.05
N ARG A 470 29.24 -5.97 13.15
CA ARG A 470 28.73 -7.11 12.38
C ARG A 470 27.87 -6.71 11.17
N ALA A 471 27.68 -5.41 10.93
CA ALA A 471 26.82 -4.96 9.82
C ALA A 471 27.33 -5.42 8.46
N ALA A 472 28.65 -5.42 8.25
CA ALA A 472 29.27 -5.90 7.00
C ALA A 472 29.08 -7.41 6.81
N ASP A 473 29.31 -8.20 7.86
CA ASP A 473 29.15 -9.66 7.85
C ASP A 473 27.68 -10.04 7.61
N TRP A 474 26.76 -9.31 8.23
CA TRP A 474 25.33 -9.54 8.00
C TRP A 474 24.93 -9.26 6.54
N ARG A 475 25.44 -8.21 5.93
CA ARG A 475 25.19 -7.95 4.50
C ARG A 475 25.74 -9.07 3.61
N ALA A 476 26.93 -9.59 3.91
CA ALA A 476 27.50 -10.73 3.21
C ALA A 476 26.66 -12.00 3.41
N THR A 477 26.20 -12.25 4.64
CA THR A 477 25.32 -13.38 4.98
C THR A 477 24.01 -13.34 4.19
N VAL A 478 23.35 -12.17 4.12
CA VAL A 478 22.08 -12.01 3.39
C VAL A 478 22.28 -12.28 1.89
N ARG A 479 23.37 -11.79 1.29
CA ARG A 479 23.67 -12.06 -0.13
C ARG A 479 23.90 -13.55 -0.37
N ALA A 480 24.69 -14.19 0.46
CA ALA A 480 24.94 -15.63 0.38
C ALA A 480 23.64 -16.45 0.53
N MET A 481 22.80 -16.09 1.50
CA MET A 481 21.49 -16.74 1.69
C MET A 481 20.58 -16.55 0.48
N ALA A 482 20.54 -15.38 -0.13
CA ALA A 482 19.74 -15.12 -1.32
C ALA A 482 20.16 -15.99 -2.51
N GLU A 483 21.48 -16.26 -2.67
CA GLU A 483 22.02 -17.20 -3.67
C GLU A 483 21.61 -18.64 -3.36
N ASP A 484 21.74 -19.06 -2.10
CA ASP A 484 21.51 -20.43 -1.65
C ASP A 484 20.05 -20.87 -1.74
N LEU A 485 19.10 -19.93 -1.59
CA LEU A 485 17.66 -20.24 -1.61
C LEU A 485 17.10 -20.49 -3.01
N GLY A 486 17.70 -19.93 -4.06
CA GLY A 486 17.24 -20.12 -5.43
C GLY A 486 17.05 -21.59 -5.81
N PRO A 487 18.06 -22.47 -5.62
CA PRO A 487 17.94 -23.90 -5.89
C PRO A 487 16.88 -24.64 -5.04
N LEU A 488 16.57 -24.17 -3.83
CA LEU A 488 15.50 -24.74 -2.99
C LEU A 488 14.15 -24.55 -3.68
N TYR A 489 13.82 -23.31 -4.06
CA TYR A 489 12.55 -22.99 -4.68
C TYR A 489 12.39 -23.59 -6.08
N LEU A 490 13.48 -23.69 -6.85
CA LEU A 490 13.46 -24.31 -8.19
C LEU A 490 13.32 -25.84 -8.17
N ARG A 491 13.78 -26.52 -7.10
CA ARG A 491 13.77 -28.00 -6.98
C ARG A 491 12.67 -28.56 -6.12
N SER A 492 12.03 -27.70 -5.30
CA SER A 492 10.95 -28.15 -4.42
C SER A 492 9.67 -28.43 -5.20
N ALA A 493 8.71 -29.10 -4.56
CA ALA A 493 7.33 -29.23 -5.08
C ALA A 493 6.65 -27.88 -5.35
N PHE A 494 7.29 -26.78 -4.97
CA PHE A 494 6.92 -25.40 -5.29
C PHE A 494 7.25 -25.01 -6.75
N ALA A 495 8.02 -25.83 -7.51
CA ALA A 495 8.41 -25.54 -8.88
C ALA A 495 7.40 -26.00 -9.95
N GLY A 496 6.31 -26.65 -9.59
CA GLY A 496 5.39 -27.30 -10.51
C GLY A 496 4.26 -26.44 -11.09
N CYS A 497 4.30 -25.12 -10.90
CA CYS A 497 3.25 -24.21 -11.40
C CYS A 497 3.87 -23.09 -12.25
N ALA A 498 4.46 -23.45 -13.41
CA ALA A 498 4.78 -22.51 -14.46
C ALA A 498 3.71 -22.59 -15.57
#